data_2cf2afa4a841add8b888f173c542c97c
#
_entry.id   2cf2afa4a841add8b888f173c542c97c
#
_cell.length_a   1.000
_cell.length_b   1.000
_cell.length_c   1.000
_cell.angle_alpha   90.00
_cell.angle_beta   90.00
_cell.angle_gamma   90.00
#
_symmetry.space_group_name_H-M   'P 1'
#
loop_
_entity.id
_entity.type
_entity.pdbx_description
1 polymer ?
#
loop_
_entity_poly.entity_id
_entity_poly.type
_entity_poly.pdbx_seq_one_letter_code
_entity_poly.pdbx_strand_id
1 'polypeptide(L)'
;NTCREKAIAVLQGKAEISMCLPYLKDKAESFSDCIVNNTPNGLFVLNENLEVQQINAAARKIMNLRSASDILGEPVVRIMDPAVFLQVLSTKRNVRDQRIYLAEYKKYVEETVVYDATYHLLICIMRDVTDEETEREKKENISRQTIEIADKVVDKQMRVVQEIASLLGETAAETKIALTKLKESIDNE
;
A
#
# COMPACT_ATOMS: atom_id res chain seq x y z
N ASN A 1 -40.80 10.36 33.85
CA ASN A 1 -40.01 9.24 34.40
C ASN A 1 -38.57 9.69 34.60
N THR A 2 -38.13 9.79 35.83
CA THR A 2 -36.78 10.16 36.20
C THR A 2 -35.87 8.91 36.16
N CYS A 3 -34.55 9.07 36.01
CA CYS A 3 -33.56 7.97 36.08
C CYS A 3 -33.70 7.16 37.38
N ARG A 4 -34.08 7.81 38.50
CA ARG A 4 -34.29 7.17 39.79
C ARG A 4 -35.48 6.23 39.77
N GLU A 5 -36.61 6.64 39.20
CA GLU A 5 -37.83 5.81 39.08
C GLU A 5 -37.55 4.59 38.20
N LYS A 6 -36.79 4.78 37.12
CA LYS A 6 -36.39 3.68 36.25
C LYS A 6 -35.46 2.68 36.97
N ALA A 7 -34.49 3.17 37.73
CA ALA A 7 -33.58 2.32 38.51
C ALA A 7 -34.37 1.48 39.55
N ILE A 8 -35.37 2.09 40.26
CA ILE A 8 -36.21 1.38 41.20
C ILE A 8 -37.05 0.29 40.48
N ALA A 9 -37.61 0.61 39.30
CA ALA A 9 -38.38 -0.34 38.52
C ALA A 9 -37.52 -1.54 38.05
N VAL A 10 -36.25 -1.32 37.69
CA VAL A 10 -35.32 -2.39 37.35
C VAL A 10 -35.01 -3.26 38.56
N LEU A 11 -34.72 -2.66 39.70
CA LEU A 11 -34.46 -3.41 40.95
C LEU A 11 -35.68 -4.24 41.41
N GLN A 12 -36.89 -3.77 41.12
CA GLN A 12 -38.13 -4.48 41.41
C GLN A 12 -38.53 -5.52 40.36
N GLY A 13 -37.68 -5.74 39.32
CA GLY A 13 -38.00 -6.66 38.23
C GLY A 13 -39.16 -6.21 37.31
N LYS A 14 -39.62 -4.95 37.42
CA LYS A 14 -40.71 -4.39 36.62
C LYS A 14 -40.24 -3.76 35.29
N ALA A 15 -38.97 -3.57 35.11
CA ALA A 15 -38.38 -3.02 33.89
C ALA A 15 -36.99 -3.59 33.67
N GLU A 16 -36.52 -3.62 32.43
CA GLU A 16 -35.14 -3.95 32.07
C GLU A 16 -34.30 -2.69 31.90
N ILE A 17 -33.03 -2.79 32.20
CA ILE A 17 -32.07 -1.69 32.03
C ILE A 17 -31.95 -1.27 30.55
N SER A 18 -32.16 -2.21 29.63
CA SER A 18 -32.24 -2.01 28.17
C SER A 18 -33.36 -1.07 27.73
N MET A 19 -34.34 -0.79 28.60
CA MET A 19 -35.43 0.20 28.35
C MET A 19 -35.01 1.64 28.71
N CYS A 20 -33.79 1.86 29.21
CA CYS A 20 -33.28 3.19 29.57
C CYS A 20 -32.58 3.82 28.36
N LEU A 21 -33.15 4.89 27.78
CA LEU A 21 -32.55 5.56 26.61
C LEU A 21 -31.10 6.07 26.83
N PRO A 22 -30.78 6.75 27.95
CA PRO A 22 -29.37 7.12 28.21
C PRO A 22 -28.44 5.91 28.26
N TYR A 23 -28.82 4.83 28.92
CA TYR A 23 -28.00 3.60 28.97
C TYR A 23 -27.82 2.97 27.59
N LEU A 24 -28.89 2.92 26.77
CA LEU A 24 -28.79 2.42 25.40
C LEU A 24 -27.88 3.29 24.53
N LYS A 25 -27.96 4.61 24.69
CA LYS A 25 -27.09 5.56 24.00
C LYS A 25 -25.63 5.33 24.37
N ASP A 26 -25.31 5.34 25.67
CA ASP A 26 -23.94 5.10 26.17
C ASP A 26 -23.42 3.74 25.72
N LYS A 27 -24.25 2.72 25.74
CA LYS A 27 -23.89 1.38 25.29
C LYS A 27 -23.61 1.34 23.77
N ALA A 28 -24.42 2.01 22.97
CA ALA A 28 -24.24 2.10 21.53
C ALA A 28 -22.96 2.88 21.16
N GLU A 29 -22.72 4.02 21.84
CA GLU A 29 -21.51 4.82 21.67
C GLU A 29 -20.26 4.01 22.07
N SER A 30 -20.27 3.36 23.25
CA SER A 30 -19.15 2.52 23.71
C SER A 30 -18.87 1.34 22.77
N PHE A 31 -19.91 0.74 22.21
CA PHE A 31 -19.75 -0.36 21.24
C PHE A 31 -19.16 0.12 19.92
N SER A 32 -19.66 1.26 19.40
CA SER A 32 -19.11 1.90 18.20
C SER A 32 -17.64 2.26 18.38
N ASP A 33 -17.30 2.91 19.50
CA ASP A 33 -15.93 3.28 19.84
C ASP A 33 -15.01 2.05 19.98
N CYS A 34 -15.54 0.98 20.58
CA CYS A 34 -14.81 -0.27 20.70
C CYS A 34 -14.47 -0.87 19.33
N ILE A 35 -15.43 -0.92 18.40
CA ILE A 35 -15.19 -1.43 17.04
C ILE A 35 -14.16 -0.55 16.31
N VAL A 36 -14.39 0.77 16.31
CA VAL A 36 -13.53 1.73 15.59
C VAL A 36 -12.11 1.72 16.12
N ASN A 37 -11.89 1.64 17.43
CA ASN A 37 -10.57 1.67 18.03
C ASN A 37 -9.84 0.32 18.02
N ASN A 38 -10.55 -0.80 17.90
CA ASN A 38 -9.91 -2.13 17.82
C ASN A 38 -9.70 -2.62 16.39
N THR A 39 -10.14 -1.88 15.36
CA THR A 39 -9.78 -2.22 13.98
C THR A 39 -8.29 -1.99 13.73
N PRO A 40 -7.58 -2.91 13.03
CA PRO A 40 -6.18 -2.74 12.68
C PRO A 40 -5.95 -1.63 11.66
N ASN A 41 -7.00 -1.28 10.90
CA ASN A 41 -6.93 -0.23 9.90
C ASN A 41 -7.07 1.15 10.54
N GLY A 42 -6.28 2.10 10.06
CA GLY A 42 -6.47 3.50 10.38
C GLY A 42 -7.81 3.97 9.86
N LEU A 43 -8.58 4.67 10.69
CA LEU A 43 -9.85 5.26 10.32
C LEU A 43 -9.90 6.69 10.84
N PHE A 44 -10.28 7.62 9.97
CA PHE A 44 -10.68 8.95 10.38
C PHE A 44 -11.84 9.45 9.52
N VAL A 45 -12.58 10.40 10.08
CA VAL A 45 -13.79 10.96 9.48
C VAL A 45 -13.60 12.47 9.37
N LEU A 46 -13.97 13.03 8.21
CA LEU A 46 -13.95 14.45 7.94
C LEU A 46 -15.36 14.96 7.68
N ASN A 47 -15.60 16.25 7.99
CA ASN A 47 -16.74 16.96 7.47
C ASN A 47 -16.48 17.48 6.04
N GLU A 48 -17.47 18.14 5.43
CA GLU A 48 -17.33 18.72 4.08
C GLU A 48 -16.32 19.88 3.99
N ASN A 49 -15.95 20.48 5.13
CA ASN A 49 -14.89 21.49 5.22
C ASN A 49 -13.49 20.84 5.33
N LEU A 50 -13.41 19.50 5.27
CA LEU A 50 -12.17 18.73 5.45
C LEU A 50 -11.56 18.86 6.86
N GLU A 51 -12.38 19.11 7.88
CA GLU A 51 -11.95 19.11 9.28
C GLU A 51 -12.15 17.73 9.88
N VAL A 52 -11.19 17.28 10.68
CA VAL A 52 -11.20 15.96 11.31
C VAL A 52 -12.25 15.90 12.42
N GLN A 53 -13.25 15.05 12.26
CA GLN A 53 -14.32 14.84 13.24
C GLN A 53 -14.03 13.66 14.17
N GLN A 54 -13.39 12.62 13.65
CA GLN A 54 -13.05 11.43 14.41
C GLN A 54 -11.77 10.81 13.86
N ILE A 55 -10.96 10.19 14.74
CA ILE A 55 -9.75 9.48 14.38
C ILE A 55 -9.52 8.32 15.35
N ASN A 56 -9.26 7.12 14.84
CA ASN A 56 -9.02 5.96 15.68
C ASN A 56 -7.53 5.81 16.10
N ALA A 57 -7.29 4.85 16.98
CA ALA A 57 -5.94 4.57 17.49
C ALA A 57 -4.95 4.14 16.38
N ALA A 58 -5.41 3.34 15.42
CA ALA A 58 -4.56 2.85 14.33
C ALA A 58 -4.15 4.01 13.39
N ALA A 59 -5.07 4.91 13.01
CA ALA A 59 -4.74 6.08 12.20
C ALA A 59 -3.73 7.00 12.90
N ARG A 60 -3.90 7.23 14.20
CA ARG A 60 -2.94 8.00 15.00
C ARG A 60 -1.55 7.36 15.00
N LYS A 61 -1.48 6.03 15.08
CA LYS A 61 -0.21 5.29 15.02
C LYS A 61 0.45 5.39 13.64
N ILE A 62 -0.32 5.33 12.56
CA ILE A 62 0.20 5.50 11.19
C ILE A 62 0.81 6.91 11.02
N MET A 63 0.11 7.93 11.53
CA MET A 63 0.49 9.35 11.39
C MET A 63 1.35 9.87 12.54
N ASN A 64 1.84 9.02 13.44
CA ASN A 64 2.67 9.39 14.60
C ASN A 64 2.05 10.49 15.48
N LEU A 65 0.71 10.55 15.58
CA LEU A 65 0.00 11.50 16.41
C LEU A 65 -0.05 11.03 17.87
N ARG A 66 0.25 11.93 18.80
CA ARG A 66 0.27 11.62 20.24
C ARG A 66 -1.14 11.51 20.82
N SER A 67 -2.01 12.44 20.45
CA SER A 67 -3.39 12.50 20.93
C SER A 67 -4.36 12.76 19.79
N ALA A 68 -5.60 12.29 19.94
CA ALA A 68 -6.69 12.65 19.04
C ALA A 68 -7.04 14.15 19.14
N SER A 69 -6.92 14.74 20.34
CA SER A 69 -7.18 16.16 20.59
C SER A 69 -6.27 17.10 19.77
N ASP A 70 -5.11 16.61 19.31
CA ASP A 70 -4.17 17.43 18.55
C ASP A 70 -4.66 17.73 17.13
N ILE A 71 -5.64 16.94 16.65
CA ILE A 71 -6.12 17.03 15.28
C ILE A 71 -7.64 17.14 15.14
N LEU A 72 -8.41 16.81 16.21
CA LEU A 72 -9.87 16.93 16.17
C LEU A 72 -10.27 18.40 15.94
N GLY A 73 -11.14 18.64 14.96
CA GLY A 73 -11.57 19.98 14.52
C GLY A 73 -10.56 20.70 13.62
N GLU A 74 -9.37 20.15 13.40
CA GLU A 74 -8.36 20.76 12.56
C GLU A 74 -8.48 20.30 11.09
N PRO A 75 -8.01 21.12 10.15
CA PRO A 75 -8.03 20.76 8.74
C PRO A 75 -7.13 19.54 8.42
N VAL A 76 -7.59 18.65 7.56
CA VAL A 76 -6.85 17.42 7.15
C VAL A 76 -5.48 17.71 6.54
N VAL A 77 -5.28 18.89 5.96
CA VAL A 77 -3.98 19.31 5.38
C VAL A 77 -2.84 19.28 6.40
N ARG A 78 -3.15 19.28 7.70
CA ARG A 78 -2.13 19.14 8.76
C ARG A 78 -1.57 17.74 8.88
N ILE A 79 -2.23 16.74 8.34
CA ILE A 79 -1.84 15.33 8.46
C ILE A 79 -1.62 14.64 7.12
N MET A 80 -2.27 15.11 6.04
CA MET A 80 -2.05 14.55 4.71
C MET A 80 -2.58 15.47 3.60
N ASP A 81 -2.21 15.16 2.36
CA ASP A 81 -2.67 15.89 1.17
C ASP A 81 -4.20 15.82 1.01
N PRO A 82 -4.91 16.95 0.94
CA PRO A 82 -6.36 16.98 0.79
C PRO A 82 -6.88 16.63 -0.62
N ALA A 83 -6.01 16.44 -1.62
CA ALA A 83 -6.39 16.31 -3.02
C ALA A 83 -7.44 15.21 -3.28
N VAL A 84 -7.26 14.03 -2.67
CA VAL A 84 -8.19 12.89 -2.83
C VAL A 84 -9.56 13.20 -2.22
N PHE A 85 -9.60 13.85 -1.06
CA PHE A 85 -10.87 14.24 -0.41
C PHE A 85 -11.62 15.28 -1.23
N LEU A 86 -10.91 16.28 -1.77
CA LEU A 86 -11.50 17.28 -2.69
C LEU A 86 -12.05 16.62 -3.96
N GLN A 87 -11.33 15.66 -4.53
CA GLN A 87 -11.78 14.89 -5.67
C GLN A 87 -13.07 14.11 -5.35
N VAL A 88 -13.12 13.42 -4.20
CA VAL A 88 -14.30 12.66 -3.78
C VAL A 88 -15.48 13.60 -3.52
N LEU A 89 -15.27 14.75 -2.87
CA LEU A 89 -16.31 15.75 -2.65
C LEU A 89 -16.87 16.32 -3.96
N SER A 90 -16.02 16.62 -4.95
CA SER A 90 -16.44 17.21 -6.21
C SER A 90 -17.14 16.22 -7.13
N THR A 91 -16.64 14.98 -7.20
CA THR A 91 -17.14 13.95 -8.11
C THR A 91 -18.23 13.06 -7.49
N LYS A 92 -18.33 13.06 -6.17
CA LYS A 92 -19.17 12.13 -5.37
C LYS A 92 -18.86 10.65 -5.67
N ARG A 93 -17.66 10.38 -6.19
CA ARG A 93 -17.18 9.02 -6.47
C ARG A 93 -16.18 8.61 -5.41
N ASN A 94 -16.41 7.46 -4.80
CA ASN A 94 -15.51 6.88 -3.81
C ASN A 94 -14.18 6.46 -4.47
N VAL A 95 -13.09 6.66 -3.75
CA VAL A 95 -11.76 6.11 -4.10
C VAL A 95 -11.57 4.84 -3.28
N ARG A 96 -11.06 3.77 -3.88
CA ARG A 96 -10.84 2.49 -3.20
C ARG A 96 -9.45 1.98 -3.49
N ASP A 97 -8.84 1.44 -2.44
CA ASP A 97 -7.59 0.67 -2.49
C ASP A 97 -6.45 1.41 -3.23
N GLN A 98 -6.41 2.73 -3.08
CA GLN A 98 -5.35 3.56 -3.65
C GLN A 98 -4.12 3.48 -2.78
N ARG A 99 -2.97 3.08 -3.36
CA ARG A 99 -1.69 3.06 -2.66
C ARG A 99 -1.00 4.40 -2.79
N ILE A 100 -0.62 4.96 -1.66
CA ILE A 100 0.10 6.23 -1.57
C ILE A 100 1.27 6.11 -0.61
N TYR A 101 2.30 6.90 -0.86
CA TYR A 101 3.43 7.05 0.05
C TYR A 101 3.29 8.32 0.86
N LEU A 102 3.14 8.18 2.16
CA LEU A 102 3.10 9.29 3.12
C LEU A 102 4.53 9.67 3.51
N ALA A 103 5.11 10.63 2.80
CA ALA A 103 6.51 11.01 2.95
C ALA A 103 6.86 11.51 4.37
N GLU A 104 5.96 12.23 5.02
CA GLU A 104 6.13 12.75 6.38
C GLU A 104 6.27 11.63 7.42
N TYR A 105 5.59 10.51 7.18
CA TYR A 105 5.56 9.36 8.09
C TYR A 105 6.43 8.21 7.61
N LYS A 106 7.00 8.30 6.41
CA LYS A 106 7.79 7.25 5.73
C LYS A 106 7.06 5.92 5.66
N LYS A 107 5.77 5.97 5.31
CA LYS A 107 4.90 4.81 5.24
C LYS A 107 4.17 4.72 3.91
N TYR A 108 4.04 3.49 3.41
CA TYR A 108 3.09 3.18 2.34
C TYR A 108 1.75 2.82 2.97
N VAL A 109 0.69 3.46 2.51
CA VAL A 109 -0.67 3.14 2.94
C VAL A 109 -1.55 2.86 1.73
N GLU A 110 -2.48 1.93 1.92
CA GLU A 110 -3.58 1.70 0.98
C GLU A 110 -4.80 2.40 1.56
N GLU A 111 -5.30 3.43 0.86
CA GLU A 111 -6.40 4.26 1.32
C GLU A 111 -7.69 4.00 0.54
N THR A 112 -8.79 4.03 1.26
CA THR A 112 -10.15 4.02 0.72
C THR A 112 -10.90 5.22 1.29
N VAL A 113 -11.41 6.10 0.42
CA VAL A 113 -12.17 7.28 0.81
C VAL A 113 -13.61 7.16 0.29
N VAL A 114 -14.55 7.23 1.21
CA VAL A 114 -15.99 7.10 0.95
C VAL A 114 -16.71 8.37 1.40
N TYR A 115 -17.57 8.90 0.54
CA TYR A 115 -18.45 9.99 0.91
C TYR A 115 -19.83 9.46 1.30
N ASP A 116 -20.28 9.79 2.51
CA ASP A 116 -21.62 9.52 2.99
C ASP A 116 -22.49 10.77 2.80
N ALA A 117 -23.46 10.67 1.87
CA ALA A 117 -24.38 11.76 1.56
C ALA A 117 -25.45 11.99 2.63
N THR A 118 -25.71 11.01 3.51
CA THR A 118 -26.73 11.10 4.55
C THR A 118 -26.24 11.98 5.70
N TYR A 119 -25.00 11.81 6.08
CA TYR A 119 -24.39 12.53 7.19
C TYR A 119 -23.42 13.64 6.74
N HIS A 120 -23.22 13.81 5.42
CA HIS A 120 -22.28 14.77 4.85
C HIS A 120 -20.85 14.60 5.37
N LEU A 121 -20.40 13.35 5.43
CA LEU A 121 -19.11 12.96 5.97
C LEU A 121 -18.26 12.25 4.92
N LEU A 122 -16.94 12.44 5.03
CA LEU A 122 -15.94 11.65 4.34
C LEU A 122 -15.32 10.66 5.32
N ILE A 123 -15.33 9.39 4.99
CA ILE A 123 -14.72 8.33 5.78
C ILE A 123 -13.47 7.86 5.06
N CYS A 124 -12.32 8.02 5.69
CA CYS A 124 -11.05 7.50 5.19
C CYS A 124 -10.65 6.27 6.00
N ILE A 125 -10.38 5.18 5.30
CA ILE A 125 -9.85 3.94 5.85
C ILE A 125 -8.47 3.75 5.25
N MET A 126 -7.46 3.50 6.10
CA MET A 126 -6.08 3.32 5.69
C MET A 126 -5.51 2.02 6.25
N ARG A 127 -4.84 1.26 5.41
CA ARG A 127 -4.06 0.09 5.79
C ARG A 127 -2.58 0.39 5.60
N ASP A 128 -1.78 0.18 6.64
CA ASP A 128 -0.32 0.26 6.53
C ASP A 128 0.18 -0.95 5.71
N VAL A 129 0.77 -0.70 4.58
CA VAL A 129 1.31 -1.70 3.64
C VAL A 129 2.82 -1.53 3.43
N THR A 130 3.48 -0.85 4.36
CA THR A 130 4.90 -0.51 4.26
C THR A 130 5.78 -1.75 4.14
N ASP A 131 5.53 -2.77 4.95
CA ASP A 131 6.30 -4.02 4.92
C ASP A 131 6.08 -4.77 3.60
N GLU A 132 4.83 -4.81 3.11
CA GLU A 132 4.46 -5.45 1.84
C GLU A 132 5.17 -4.78 0.65
N GLU A 133 5.16 -3.43 0.60
CA GLU A 133 5.82 -2.68 -0.47
C GLU A 133 7.34 -2.76 -0.41
N THR A 134 7.94 -2.71 0.79
CA THR A 134 9.39 -2.85 0.94
C THR A 134 9.88 -4.25 0.54
N GLU A 135 9.12 -5.30 0.83
CA GLU A 135 9.43 -6.65 0.36
C GLU A 135 9.27 -6.78 -1.15
N ARG A 136 8.25 -6.15 -1.71
CA ARG A 136 8.04 -6.12 -3.16
C ARG A 136 9.18 -5.42 -3.87
N GLU A 137 9.58 -4.22 -3.41
CA GLU A 137 10.72 -3.49 -3.96
C GLU A 137 12.03 -4.29 -3.88
N LYS A 138 12.27 -4.99 -2.77
CA LYS A 138 13.43 -5.89 -2.63
C LYS A 138 13.40 -7.01 -3.66
N LYS A 139 12.26 -7.67 -3.86
CA LYS A 139 12.11 -8.75 -4.85
C LYS A 139 12.31 -8.24 -6.28
N GLU A 140 11.75 -7.09 -6.61
CA GLU A 140 11.91 -6.46 -7.92
C GLU A 140 13.38 -6.09 -8.19
N ASN A 141 14.08 -5.54 -7.19
CA ASN A 141 15.50 -5.21 -7.30
C ASN A 141 16.38 -6.46 -7.49
N ILE A 142 16.13 -7.53 -6.72
CA ILE A 142 16.83 -8.81 -6.88
C ILE A 142 16.58 -9.38 -8.28
N SER A 143 15.34 -9.37 -8.75
CA SER A 143 15.00 -9.84 -10.09
C SER A 143 15.74 -9.05 -11.18
N ARG A 144 15.76 -7.72 -11.07
CA ARG A 144 16.50 -6.84 -12.01
C ARG A 144 17.99 -7.15 -12.02
N GLN A 145 18.61 -7.25 -10.84
CA GLN A 145 20.02 -7.59 -10.71
C GLN A 145 20.33 -8.98 -11.30
N THR A 146 19.44 -9.95 -11.10
CA THR A 146 19.59 -11.30 -11.65
C THR A 146 19.56 -11.27 -13.17
N ILE A 147 18.65 -10.50 -13.78
CA ILE A 147 18.58 -10.32 -15.24
C ILE A 147 19.88 -9.67 -15.75
N GLU A 148 20.36 -8.61 -15.13
CA GLU A 148 21.60 -7.95 -15.53
C GLU A 148 22.83 -8.86 -15.46
N ILE A 149 22.89 -9.74 -14.45
CA ILE A 149 23.96 -10.73 -14.32
C ILE A 149 23.85 -11.78 -15.43
N ALA A 150 22.64 -12.28 -15.68
CA ALA A 150 22.38 -13.26 -16.74
C ALA A 150 22.80 -12.70 -18.12
N ASP A 151 22.43 -11.47 -18.45
CA ASP A 151 22.80 -10.81 -19.70
C ASP A 151 24.32 -10.70 -19.84
N LYS A 152 25.03 -10.29 -18.79
CA LYS A 152 26.50 -10.22 -18.79
C LYS A 152 27.16 -11.59 -19.03
N VAL A 153 26.57 -12.66 -18.45
CA VAL A 153 27.09 -14.03 -18.68
C VAL A 153 26.87 -14.47 -20.12
N VAL A 154 25.69 -14.21 -20.68
CA VAL A 154 25.36 -14.53 -22.08
C VAL A 154 26.28 -13.76 -23.01
N ASP A 155 26.47 -12.46 -22.83
CA ASP A 155 27.38 -11.64 -23.64
C ASP A 155 28.82 -12.17 -23.60
N LYS A 156 29.29 -12.57 -22.42
CA LYS A 156 30.61 -13.14 -22.26
C LYS A 156 30.73 -14.47 -23.02
N GLN A 157 29.75 -15.35 -22.91
CA GLN A 157 29.72 -16.62 -23.62
C GLN A 157 29.67 -16.42 -25.15
N MET A 158 28.86 -15.46 -25.62
CA MET A 158 28.80 -15.13 -27.06
C MET A 158 30.14 -14.66 -27.60
N ARG A 159 30.87 -13.85 -26.86
CA ARG A 159 32.27 -13.45 -27.25
C ARG A 159 33.18 -14.64 -27.37
N VAL A 160 33.16 -15.54 -26.39
CA VAL A 160 34.00 -16.77 -26.44
C VAL A 160 33.61 -17.64 -27.62
N VAL A 161 32.33 -17.80 -27.92
CA VAL A 161 31.89 -18.56 -29.11
C VAL A 161 32.35 -17.90 -30.40
N GLN A 162 32.30 -16.56 -30.49
CA GLN A 162 32.80 -15.83 -31.66
C GLN A 162 34.33 -15.98 -31.83
N GLU A 163 35.11 -15.94 -30.75
CA GLU A 163 36.56 -16.19 -30.79
C GLU A 163 36.89 -17.60 -31.27
N ILE A 164 36.17 -18.62 -30.75
CA ILE A 164 36.32 -20.00 -31.19
C ILE A 164 35.98 -20.16 -32.68
N ALA A 165 34.88 -19.58 -33.11
CA ALA A 165 34.46 -19.62 -34.52
C ALA A 165 35.48 -18.95 -35.44
N SER A 166 36.09 -17.83 -35.01
CA SER A 166 37.15 -17.15 -35.77
C SER A 166 38.40 -18.00 -35.90
N LEU A 167 38.86 -18.61 -34.81
CA LEU A 167 40.00 -19.51 -34.80
C LEU A 167 39.79 -20.77 -35.67
N LEU A 168 38.60 -21.36 -35.60
CA LEU A 168 38.24 -22.49 -36.46
C LEU A 168 38.19 -22.10 -37.94
N GLY A 169 37.69 -20.92 -38.25
CA GLY A 169 37.69 -20.37 -39.60
C GLY A 169 39.11 -20.16 -40.16
N GLU A 170 40.04 -19.64 -39.35
CA GLU A 170 41.42 -19.40 -39.69
C GLU A 170 42.17 -20.73 -39.97
N THR A 171 42.04 -21.71 -39.04
CA THR A 171 42.66 -23.05 -39.22
C THR A 171 42.10 -23.78 -40.43
N ALA A 172 40.80 -23.67 -40.73
CA ALA A 172 40.20 -24.28 -41.93
C ALA A 172 40.74 -23.63 -43.22
N ALA A 173 40.95 -22.30 -43.21
CA ALA A 173 41.52 -21.59 -44.36
C ALA A 173 42.98 -21.99 -44.58
N GLU A 174 43.81 -22.06 -43.53
CA GLU A 174 45.22 -22.54 -43.61
C GLU A 174 45.29 -23.95 -44.11
N THR A 175 44.45 -24.86 -43.62
CA THR A 175 44.40 -26.26 -44.09
C THR A 175 44.03 -26.32 -45.56
N LYS A 176 43.07 -25.54 -46.03
CA LYS A 176 42.68 -25.45 -47.44
C LYS A 176 43.85 -24.98 -48.34
N ILE A 177 44.55 -23.95 -47.90
CA ILE A 177 45.71 -23.42 -48.61
C ILE A 177 46.81 -24.49 -48.70
N ALA A 178 47.11 -25.20 -47.60
CA ALA A 178 48.13 -26.26 -47.58
C ALA A 178 47.75 -27.42 -48.54
N LEU A 179 46.49 -27.87 -48.51
CA LEU A 179 46.03 -28.91 -49.43
C LEU A 179 46.05 -28.48 -50.90
N THR A 180 45.73 -27.22 -51.19
CA THR A 180 45.82 -26.68 -52.56
C THR A 180 47.26 -26.68 -53.06
N LYS A 181 48.20 -26.24 -52.26
CA LYS A 181 49.63 -26.27 -52.60
C LYS A 181 50.11 -27.70 -52.83
N LEU A 182 49.69 -28.66 -52.00
CA LEU A 182 50.07 -30.07 -52.15
C LEU A 182 49.52 -30.65 -53.43
N LYS A 183 48.29 -30.30 -53.81
CA LYS A 183 47.69 -30.72 -55.07
C LYS A 183 48.43 -30.17 -56.28
N GLU A 184 48.78 -28.89 -56.30
CA GLU A 184 49.52 -28.24 -57.35
C GLU A 184 50.95 -28.83 -57.51
N SER A 185 51.56 -29.33 -56.44
CA SER A 185 52.89 -30.01 -56.49
C SER A 185 52.78 -31.40 -57.09
N ILE A 186 51.63 -32.09 -56.89
CA ILE A 186 51.45 -33.45 -57.50
C ILE A 186 51.07 -33.37 -58.98
N ASP A 187 50.31 -32.32 -59.36
CA ASP A 187 49.90 -32.15 -60.78
C ASP A 187 51.03 -31.66 -61.68
N ASN A 188 52.19 -31.22 -61.15
CA ASN A 188 53.40 -30.75 -61.88
C ASN A 188 54.51 -31.75 -61.96
N GLU A 189 54.37 -32.98 -61.48
CA GLU A 189 55.23 -34.15 -61.75
C GLU A 189 54.62 -35.05 -62.87
#